data_7d4e3581ee2e4c170f329937a600cf21
#
_entry.id   7d4e3581ee2e4c170f329937a600cf21
#
_cell.length_a   1.000
_cell.length_b   1.000
_cell.length_c   1.000
_cell.angle_alpha   90.00
_cell.angle_beta   90.00
_cell.angle_gamma   90.00
#
_symmetry.space_group_name_H-M   'P 1'
#
loop_
_entity.id
_entity.type
_entity.pdbx_description
1 polymer ?
#
loop_
_entity_poly.entity_id
_entity_poly.type
_entity_poly.pdbx_seq_one_letter_code
_entity_poly.pdbx_strand_id
1 'polypeptide(L)'
;MIGLGRTGEGMSRRMIEKGIEVWGYSSTNYESACGQYEAGYISGCVTSLEYLVQAVKSDRNQYTSAGRIPGIFQITLPEVKVEDTLDELLPLLEGGDIIIDHSNTDITKCQELERYCSKLGISYIFSGVYGASYAIDACSKIFQSLSPGNTI
;
A
#
# COMPACT_ATOMS: atom_id res chain seq x y z
N MET A 1 1.14 -4.02 -1.36
CA MET A 1 -0.33 -4.05 -1.18
C MET A 1 -0.67 -5.00 -0.04
N ILE A 2 -1.35 -4.53 0.98
CA ILE A 2 -1.79 -5.30 2.15
C ILE A 2 -3.30 -5.51 2.01
N GLY A 3 -3.72 -6.77 1.86
CA GLY A 3 -5.06 -7.14 1.48
C GLY A 3 -5.22 -7.26 -0.04
N LEU A 4 -5.47 -8.47 -0.50
CA LEU A 4 -5.59 -8.83 -1.93
C LEU A 4 -7.01 -9.34 -2.25
N GLY A 5 -7.99 -8.76 -1.56
CA GLY A 5 -9.40 -8.95 -1.92
C GLY A 5 -9.75 -8.20 -3.20
N ARG A 6 -11.03 -8.14 -3.54
CA ARG A 6 -11.52 -7.52 -4.78
C ARG A 6 -10.93 -6.12 -5.06
N THR A 7 -10.85 -5.27 -4.04
CA THR A 7 -10.30 -3.91 -4.18
C THR A 7 -8.79 -3.94 -4.39
N GLY A 8 -8.06 -4.64 -3.51
CA GLY A 8 -6.59 -4.72 -3.59
C GLY A 8 -6.10 -5.38 -4.87
N GLU A 9 -6.76 -6.45 -5.33
CA GLU A 9 -6.48 -7.07 -6.64
C GLU A 9 -6.68 -6.07 -7.78
N GLY A 10 -7.83 -5.41 -7.84
CA GLY A 10 -8.13 -4.45 -8.90
C GLY A 10 -7.13 -3.29 -8.95
N MET A 11 -6.73 -2.77 -7.79
CA MET A 11 -5.73 -1.70 -7.69
C MET A 11 -4.34 -2.19 -8.09
N SER A 12 -3.92 -3.35 -7.60
CA SER A 12 -2.62 -3.96 -7.94
C SER A 12 -2.49 -4.18 -9.44
N ARG A 13 -3.50 -4.78 -10.05
CA ARG A 13 -3.54 -5.01 -11.49
C ARG A 13 -3.37 -3.72 -12.28
N ARG A 14 -4.07 -2.65 -11.89
CA ARG A 14 -3.94 -1.34 -12.54
C ARG A 14 -2.54 -0.73 -12.39
N MET A 15 -1.92 -0.90 -11.24
CA MET A 15 -0.54 -0.45 -11.01
C MET A 15 0.45 -1.22 -11.89
N ILE A 16 0.33 -2.55 -11.97
CA ILE A 16 1.14 -3.39 -12.86
C ILE A 16 0.98 -2.96 -14.32
N GLU A 17 -0.24 -2.71 -14.80
CA GLU A 17 -0.52 -2.19 -16.15
C GLU A 17 0.18 -0.86 -16.44
N LYS A 18 0.51 -0.09 -15.41
CA LYS A 18 1.25 1.18 -15.49
C LYS A 18 2.76 1.03 -15.26
N GLY A 19 3.27 -0.20 -15.16
CA GLY A 19 4.68 -0.49 -14.94
C GLY A 19 5.15 -0.26 -13.49
N ILE A 20 4.22 -0.20 -12.53
CA ILE A 20 4.54 -0.08 -11.10
C ILE A 20 4.69 -1.48 -10.52
N GLU A 21 5.82 -1.75 -9.90
CA GLU A 21 6.05 -3.00 -9.18
C GLU A 21 5.19 -3.05 -7.90
N VAL A 22 4.49 -4.17 -7.70
CA VAL A 22 3.57 -4.37 -6.57
C VAL A 22 3.85 -5.69 -5.89
N TRP A 23 4.28 -5.63 -4.63
CA TRP A 23 4.35 -6.80 -3.76
C TRP A 23 3.05 -6.94 -2.95
N GLY A 24 2.53 -8.15 -2.87
CA GLY A 24 1.25 -8.45 -2.24
C GLY A 24 1.36 -9.30 -1.00
N TYR A 25 0.55 -8.97 0.02
CA TYR A 25 0.40 -9.74 1.26
C TYR A 25 -1.07 -9.94 1.60
N SER A 26 -1.41 -11.17 1.98
CA SER A 26 -2.73 -11.52 2.51
C SER A 26 -2.57 -12.39 3.75
N SER A 27 -3.08 -11.94 4.88
CA SER A 27 -3.03 -12.68 6.15
C SER A 27 -3.96 -13.90 6.19
N THR A 28 -4.96 -13.95 5.31
CA THR A 28 -6.03 -14.97 5.37
C THR A 28 -6.02 -15.94 4.20
N ASN A 29 -5.42 -15.57 3.07
CA ASN A 29 -5.47 -16.39 1.86
C ASN A 29 -4.21 -16.23 1.01
N TYR A 30 -3.15 -16.92 1.42
CA TYR A 30 -1.88 -16.92 0.70
C TYR A 30 -2.00 -17.58 -0.69
N GLU A 31 -2.79 -18.64 -0.83
CA GLU A 31 -3.00 -19.32 -2.12
C GLU A 31 -3.62 -18.37 -3.16
N SER A 32 -4.60 -17.55 -2.75
CA SER A 32 -5.16 -16.53 -3.63
C SER A 32 -4.12 -15.46 -4.01
N ALA A 33 -3.24 -15.08 -3.09
CA ALA A 33 -2.13 -14.16 -3.40
C ALA A 33 -1.16 -14.76 -4.43
N CYS A 34 -0.82 -16.05 -4.29
CA CYS A 34 0.01 -16.75 -5.28
C CYS A 34 -0.67 -16.83 -6.65
N GLY A 35 -1.99 -17.11 -6.69
CA GLY A 35 -2.76 -17.10 -7.93
C GLY A 35 -2.75 -15.73 -8.64
N GLN A 36 -2.78 -14.64 -7.89
CA GLN A 36 -2.64 -13.29 -8.46
C GLN A 36 -1.23 -13.01 -9.00
N TYR A 37 -0.19 -13.54 -8.36
CA TYR A 37 1.17 -13.49 -8.88
C TYR A 37 1.30 -14.28 -10.18
N GLU A 38 0.80 -15.51 -10.23
CA GLU A 38 0.80 -16.34 -11.43
C GLU A 38 0.03 -15.71 -12.60
N ALA A 39 -1.05 -14.99 -12.28
CA ALA A 39 -1.83 -14.24 -13.27
C ALA A 39 -1.18 -12.92 -13.71
N GLY A 40 -0.05 -12.53 -13.11
CA GLY A 40 0.65 -11.27 -13.40
C GLY A 40 -0.05 -10.02 -12.87
N TYR A 41 -0.89 -10.15 -11.85
CA TYR A 41 -1.59 -9.02 -11.22
C TYR A 41 -0.79 -8.36 -10.10
N ILE A 42 0.24 -9.04 -9.61
CA ILE A 42 1.26 -8.53 -8.68
C ILE A 42 2.63 -9.04 -9.10
N SER A 43 3.69 -8.36 -8.69
CA SER A 43 5.09 -8.70 -9.01
C SER A 43 5.64 -9.82 -8.12
N GLY A 44 5.04 -10.02 -6.96
CA GLY A 44 5.38 -11.09 -6.03
C GLY A 44 4.41 -11.16 -4.86
N CYS A 45 4.33 -12.32 -4.22
CA CYS A 45 3.55 -12.53 -3.00
C CYS A 45 4.44 -12.96 -1.85
N VAL A 46 4.10 -12.55 -0.64
CA VAL A 46 4.86 -12.85 0.57
C VAL A 46 3.96 -13.38 1.68
N THR A 47 4.57 -14.07 2.65
CA THR A 47 3.86 -14.77 3.74
C THR A 47 3.73 -13.95 5.02
N SER A 48 4.46 -12.82 5.14
CA SER A 48 4.39 -11.96 6.33
C SER A 48 4.63 -10.49 5.98
N LEU A 49 4.31 -9.60 6.92
CA LEU A 49 4.57 -8.15 6.79
C LEU A 49 6.07 -7.86 6.78
N GLU A 50 6.88 -8.62 7.53
CA GLU A 50 8.34 -8.49 7.52
C GLU A 50 8.90 -8.74 6.11
N TYR A 51 8.49 -9.84 5.48
CA TYR A 51 8.90 -10.14 4.10
C TYR A 51 8.37 -9.11 3.11
N LEU A 52 7.17 -8.56 3.33
CA LEU A 52 6.65 -7.47 2.51
C LEU A 52 7.56 -6.24 2.60
N VAL A 53 7.90 -5.82 3.81
CA VAL A 53 8.78 -4.66 4.04
C VAL A 53 10.16 -4.91 3.44
N GLN A 54 10.73 -6.10 3.61
CA GLN A 54 12.00 -6.47 2.99
C GLN A 54 11.94 -6.40 1.46
N ALA A 55 10.91 -6.98 0.84
CA ALA A 55 10.72 -6.93 -0.61
C ALA A 55 10.61 -5.51 -1.13
N VAL A 56 9.82 -4.68 -0.45
CA VAL A 56 9.66 -3.25 -0.80
C VAL A 56 10.96 -2.46 -0.61
N LYS A 57 11.83 -2.84 0.32
CA LYS A 57 13.09 -2.14 0.62
C LYS A 57 14.30 -2.68 -0.18
N SER A 58 14.27 -3.94 -0.65
CA SER A 58 15.42 -4.59 -1.29
C SER A 58 15.89 -3.89 -2.57
N ASP A 59 14.98 -3.34 -3.36
CA ASP A 59 15.29 -2.57 -4.57
C ASP A 59 15.65 -1.10 -4.30
N ARG A 60 15.58 -0.66 -3.04
CA ARG A 60 15.63 0.76 -2.66
C ARG A 60 16.92 1.21 -2.02
N ASN A 61 17.98 0.45 -2.09
CA ASN A 61 19.33 0.92 -1.77
C ASN A 61 19.82 2.05 -2.72
N GLN A 62 18.91 2.57 -3.55
CA GLN A 62 19.18 3.72 -4.39
C GLN A 62 18.76 4.99 -3.65
N TYR A 63 19.73 5.63 -3.03
CA TYR A 63 19.62 7.04 -2.66
C TYR A 63 19.57 7.86 -3.95
N THR A 64 18.50 8.60 -4.12
CA THR A 64 18.49 9.66 -5.12
C THR A 64 19.21 10.89 -4.55
N SER A 65 19.55 11.87 -5.40
CA SER A 65 20.05 13.17 -4.95
C SER A 65 19.12 13.88 -3.96
N ALA A 66 17.85 13.46 -3.89
CA ALA A 66 16.84 13.99 -2.95
C ALA A 66 16.75 13.20 -1.63
N GLY A 67 17.52 12.10 -1.45
CA GLY A 67 17.50 11.27 -0.26
C GLY A 67 16.96 9.86 -0.47
N ARG A 68 16.54 9.21 0.61
CA ARG A 68 15.98 7.85 0.60
C ARG A 68 14.63 7.82 -0.12
N ILE A 69 14.42 6.83 -0.98
CA ILE A 69 13.11 6.59 -1.60
C ILE A 69 12.18 5.97 -0.54
N PRO A 70 11.01 6.57 -0.24
CA PRO A 70 10.06 6.04 0.74
C PRO A 70 9.44 4.71 0.31
N GLY A 71 9.19 3.81 1.27
CA GLY A 71 8.29 2.69 1.11
C GLY A 71 6.85 3.16 1.00
N ILE A 72 6.08 2.65 0.04
CA ILE A 72 4.65 2.94 -0.08
C ILE A 72 3.86 1.66 0.25
N PHE A 73 3.10 1.70 1.34
CA PHE A 73 2.30 0.58 1.82
C PHE A 73 0.82 0.92 1.70
N GLN A 74 0.11 0.19 0.84
CA GLN A 74 -1.31 0.40 0.63
C GLN A 74 -2.11 -0.67 1.36
N ILE A 75 -3.11 -0.25 2.13
CA ILE A 75 -3.99 -1.09 2.94
C ILE A 75 -5.37 -1.12 2.30
N THR A 76 -5.88 -2.33 2.01
CA THR A 76 -7.22 -2.56 1.46
C THR A 76 -7.93 -3.66 2.28
N LEU A 77 -7.98 -3.46 3.58
CA LEU A 77 -8.56 -4.38 4.55
C LEU A 77 -9.94 -3.92 5.03
N PRO A 78 -10.75 -4.81 5.60
CA PRO A 78 -11.88 -4.39 6.42
C PRO A 78 -11.40 -3.53 7.61
N GLU A 79 -12.18 -2.50 7.97
CA GLU A 79 -11.86 -1.55 9.06
C GLU A 79 -11.36 -2.23 10.34
N VAL A 80 -12.06 -3.30 10.76
CA VAL A 80 -11.72 -4.06 11.98
C VAL A 80 -10.34 -4.71 11.99
N LYS A 81 -9.65 -4.76 10.84
CA LYS A 81 -8.30 -5.33 10.69
C LYS A 81 -7.20 -4.29 10.52
N VAL A 82 -7.56 -3.03 10.33
CA VAL A 82 -6.59 -1.98 10.03
C VAL A 82 -5.67 -1.75 11.22
N GLU A 83 -6.23 -1.60 12.42
CA GLU A 83 -5.46 -1.29 13.64
C GLU A 83 -4.49 -2.42 13.99
N ASP A 84 -4.97 -3.66 14.07
CA ASP A 84 -4.12 -4.85 14.30
C ASP A 84 -2.97 -4.93 13.29
N THR A 85 -3.28 -4.66 12.01
CA THR A 85 -2.27 -4.68 10.94
C THR A 85 -1.26 -3.54 11.09
N LEU A 86 -1.69 -2.36 11.50
CA LEU A 86 -0.79 -1.22 11.75
C LEU A 86 0.12 -1.48 12.95
N ASP A 87 -0.38 -2.11 14.00
CA ASP A 87 0.42 -2.46 15.18
C ASP A 87 1.58 -3.42 14.82
N GLU A 88 1.35 -4.33 13.87
CA GLU A 88 2.38 -5.23 13.35
C GLU A 88 3.30 -4.54 12.32
N LEU A 89 2.77 -3.66 11.48
CA LEU A 89 3.50 -3.03 10.38
C LEU A 89 4.41 -1.90 10.84
N LEU A 90 3.91 -1.00 11.71
CA LEU A 90 4.62 0.24 12.08
C LEU A 90 6.02 0.00 12.67
N PRO A 91 6.25 -1.02 13.52
CA PRO A 91 7.60 -1.33 14.03
C PRO A 91 8.60 -1.73 12.94
N LEU A 92 8.13 -2.14 11.76
CA LEU A 92 8.96 -2.57 10.62
C LEU A 92 9.32 -1.41 9.68
N LEU A 93 8.61 -0.29 9.80
CA LEU A 93 8.77 0.88 8.92
C LEU A 93 9.84 1.85 9.45
N GLU A 94 10.24 2.76 8.58
CA GLU A 94 11.20 3.82 8.90
C GLU A 94 10.60 5.20 8.63
N GLY A 95 11.12 6.22 9.30
CA GLY A 95 10.71 7.59 9.04
C GLY A 95 10.83 7.95 7.56
N GLY A 96 9.80 8.57 7.02
CA GLY A 96 9.63 8.89 5.62
C GLY A 96 8.86 7.85 4.80
N ASP A 97 8.58 6.64 5.33
CA ASP A 97 7.67 5.70 4.67
C ASP A 97 6.24 6.23 4.64
N ILE A 98 5.44 5.74 3.69
CA ILE A 98 4.09 6.23 3.42
C ILE A 98 3.10 5.07 3.54
N ILE A 99 2.05 5.25 4.31
CA ILE A 99 0.90 4.35 4.38
C ILE A 99 -0.27 5.04 3.68
N ILE A 100 -0.94 4.31 2.78
CA ILE A 100 -2.19 4.76 2.15
C ILE A 100 -3.28 3.78 2.55
N ASP A 101 -4.21 4.24 3.38
CA ASP A 101 -5.33 3.42 3.86
C ASP A 101 -6.57 3.65 2.98
N HIS A 102 -6.98 2.61 2.30
CA HIS A 102 -8.17 2.58 1.43
C HIS A 102 -9.38 1.92 2.12
N SER A 103 -9.30 1.64 3.41
CA SER A 103 -10.41 1.08 4.17
C SER A 103 -11.54 2.10 4.34
N ASN A 104 -12.66 1.65 4.87
CA ASN A 104 -13.79 2.53 5.24
C ASN A 104 -13.73 2.91 6.73
N THR A 105 -12.55 3.15 7.26
CA THR A 105 -12.32 3.54 8.64
C THR A 105 -13.00 4.88 8.96
N ASP A 106 -13.57 5.01 10.15
CA ASP A 106 -14.16 6.27 10.63
C ASP A 106 -13.12 7.41 10.64
N ILE A 107 -13.56 8.61 10.27
CA ILE A 107 -12.67 9.78 10.12
C ILE A 107 -11.96 10.15 11.44
N THR A 108 -12.62 9.97 12.57
CA THR A 108 -12.02 10.24 13.88
C THR A 108 -10.85 9.30 14.14
N LYS A 109 -11.05 8.04 13.83
CA LYS A 109 -10.00 7.00 13.93
C LYS A 109 -8.86 7.27 12.97
N CYS A 110 -9.16 7.66 11.72
CA CYS A 110 -8.14 8.05 10.75
C CYS A 110 -7.25 9.19 11.26
N GLN A 111 -7.84 10.21 11.92
CA GLN A 111 -7.10 11.31 12.51
C GLN A 111 -6.22 10.89 13.71
N GLU A 112 -6.65 9.90 14.48
CA GLU A 112 -5.84 9.30 15.55
C GLU A 112 -4.64 8.55 14.98
N LEU A 113 -4.88 7.71 13.98
CA LEU A 113 -3.84 6.93 13.28
C LEU A 113 -2.83 7.86 12.58
N GLU A 114 -3.29 8.91 11.91
CA GLU A 114 -2.42 9.92 11.28
C GLU A 114 -1.50 10.58 12.32
N ARG A 115 -2.06 11.03 13.46
CA ARG A 115 -1.26 11.62 14.54
C ARG A 115 -0.25 10.64 15.14
N TYR A 116 -0.63 9.36 15.25
CA TYR A 116 0.26 8.33 15.76
C TYR A 116 1.42 8.04 14.78
N CYS A 117 1.12 7.81 13.51
CA CYS A 117 2.12 7.61 12.47
C CYS A 117 3.08 8.81 12.34
N SER A 118 2.55 10.02 12.39
CA SER A 118 3.33 11.26 12.29
C SER A 118 4.40 11.36 13.39
N LYS A 119 4.12 10.90 14.62
CA LYS A 119 5.12 10.85 15.71
C LYS A 119 6.29 9.91 15.41
N LEU A 120 6.07 8.92 14.55
CA LEU A 120 7.09 7.98 14.08
C LEU A 120 7.79 8.46 12.79
N GLY A 121 7.41 9.63 12.29
CA GLY A 121 7.91 10.17 11.02
C GLY A 121 7.35 9.47 9.80
N ILE A 122 6.24 8.73 9.92
CA ILE A 122 5.57 8.00 8.86
C ILE A 122 4.37 8.83 8.39
N SER A 123 4.22 8.97 7.07
CA SER A 123 3.06 9.62 6.47
C SER A 123 1.89 8.64 6.39
N TYR A 124 0.76 8.97 7.02
CA TYR A 124 -0.48 8.22 6.89
C TYR A 124 -1.49 9.01 6.09
N ILE A 125 -1.97 8.44 4.99
CA ILE A 125 -2.92 9.07 4.07
C ILE A 125 -4.19 8.20 4.05
N PHE A 126 -5.29 8.77 4.50
CA PHE A 126 -6.59 8.12 4.36
C PHE A 126 -7.19 8.42 2.99
N SER A 127 -7.51 7.39 2.26
CA SER A 127 -8.12 7.46 0.92
C SER A 127 -9.28 6.46 0.83
N GLY A 128 -10.34 6.72 1.58
CA GLY A 128 -11.52 5.85 1.64
C GLY A 128 -12.10 5.59 0.25
N VAL A 129 -12.36 4.32 -0.02
CA VAL A 129 -12.80 3.85 -1.33
C VAL A 129 -14.27 3.43 -1.26
N TYR A 130 -15.13 4.27 -1.77
CA TYR A 130 -16.56 3.98 -1.89
C TYR A 130 -16.92 3.53 -3.30
N GLY A 131 -17.17 2.21 -3.46
CA GLY A 131 -17.54 1.61 -4.75
C GLY A 131 -16.32 1.12 -5.55
N ALA A 132 -16.15 -0.20 -5.65
CA ALA A 132 -14.96 -0.85 -6.19
C ALA A 132 -14.55 -0.44 -7.62
N SER A 133 -15.51 -0.05 -8.48
CA SER A 133 -15.22 0.35 -9.86
C SER A 133 -14.70 1.80 -9.98
N TYR A 134 -15.19 2.71 -9.16
CA TYR A 134 -14.74 4.11 -9.15
C TYR A 134 -13.37 4.30 -8.48
N ALA A 135 -13.06 3.49 -7.50
CA ALA A 135 -11.80 3.53 -6.78
C ALA A 135 -10.59 3.20 -7.66
N ILE A 136 -10.74 2.24 -8.54
CA ILE A 136 -9.70 1.82 -9.48
C ILE A 136 -9.31 2.99 -10.40
N ASP A 137 -10.29 3.76 -10.87
CA ASP A 137 -10.05 4.91 -11.75
C ASP A 137 -9.50 6.13 -10.98
N ALA A 138 -9.92 6.35 -9.75
CA ALA A 138 -9.41 7.43 -8.90
C ALA A 138 -7.94 7.21 -8.53
N CYS A 139 -7.55 6.00 -8.13
CA CYS A 139 -6.15 5.67 -7.85
C CYS A 139 -5.26 5.82 -9.09
N SER A 140 -5.74 5.43 -10.27
CA SER A 140 -5.00 5.65 -11.51
C SER A 140 -4.66 7.14 -11.73
N LYS A 141 -5.58 8.05 -11.40
CA LYS A 141 -5.38 9.49 -11.54
C LYS A 141 -4.41 10.05 -10.50
N ILE A 142 -4.48 9.57 -9.24
CA ILE A 142 -3.54 9.98 -8.19
C ILE A 142 -2.13 9.56 -8.55
N PHE A 143 -1.92 8.32 -8.99
CA PHE A 143 -0.59 7.84 -9.40
C PHE A 143 -0.06 8.55 -10.66
N GLN A 144 -0.93 8.93 -11.60
CA GLN A 144 -0.52 9.73 -12.76
C GLN A 144 -0.04 11.12 -12.36
N SER A 145 -0.62 11.72 -11.32
CA SER A 145 -0.19 13.03 -10.80
C SER A 145 1.12 12.99 -10.03
N LEU A 146 1.49 11.82 -9.49
CA LEU A 146 2.74 11.59 -8.75
C LEU A 146 3.90 11.11 -9.63
N SER A 147 3.65 10.83 -10.92
CA SER A 147 4.70 10.41 -11.85
C SER A 147 5.61 11.60 -12.20
N PRO A 148 6.95 11.45 -12.08
CA PRO A 148 7.88 12.52 -12.46
C PRO A 148 7.75 12.77 -13.97
N GLY A 149 7.22 13.91 -14.35
CA GLY A 149 7.06 14.34 -15.75
C GLY A 149 5.71 14.97 -16.09
N ASN A 150 4.70 14.88 -15.26
CA ASN A 150 3.48 15.68 -15.40
C ASN A 150 3.58 16.93 -14.50
N THR A 151 4.16 17.99 -15.06
CA THR A 151 3.95 19.34 -14.55
C THR A 151 2.52 19.74 -14.91
N ILE A 152 1.73 20.10 -13.91
CA ILE A 152 0.42 20.78 -14.05
C ILE A 152 0.65 22.13 -14.71
#